data_d5a5941adfd134c8389164ac0ff45602
#
_entry.id   d5a5941adfd134c8389164ac0ff45602
#
_cell.length_a   1.000
_cell.length_b   1.000
_cell.length_c   1.000
_cell.angle_alpha   90.00
_cell.angle_beta   90.00
_cell.angle_gamma   90.00
#
_symmetry.space_group_name_H-M   'P 1'
#
loop_
_entity.id
_entity.type
_entity.pdbx_description
1 polymer ?
#
loop_
_entity_poly.entity_id
_entity_poly.type
_entity_poly.pdbx_seq_one_letter_code
_entity_poly.pdbx_strand_id
1 'polypeptide(L)'
;MRARILSILMTVLMLVALVPVSAMAATFEEINQQEVFLTQENNGTCTLASTAMMLRRTAMLRGDQDWQSITEASCREAFWIGGRGLPYKFQYDGMKVAHGRLPGGEANRQILIDMLAQHPEGIVLHAPGVPHAVLLTDYTDGVFYCSDPAPNKPDARIPIDQAHGTRIENSYKYWAVTTPDVALEATPLVLTPDLTEAAESAPVLSDLIPADLGAQEEETAAATIVMAQA
;
A
#
# COMPACT_ATOMS: atom_id res chain seq x y z
N MET A 1 -41.99 32.04 -30.43
CA MET A 1 -41.85 30.71 -29.82
C MET A 1 -40.46 30.08 -30.01
N ARG A 2 -39.90 30.04 -31.24
CA ARG A 2 -38.61 29.38 -31.49
C ARG A 2 -37.41 29.91 -30.68
N ALA A 3 -37.32 31.25 -30.49
CA ALA A 3 -36.22 31.85 -29.73
C ALA A 3 -36.25 31.50 -28.23
N ARG A 4 -37.43 31.35 -27.63
CA ARG A 4 -37.59 30.97 -26.21
C ARG A 4 -37.24 29.51 -25.98
N ILE A 5 -37.56 28.63 -26.92
CA ILE A 5 -37.21 27.20 -26.87
C ILE A 5 -35.69 27.04 -26.96
N LEU A 6 -35.03 27.80 -27.85
CA LEU A 6 -33.55 27.74 -28.02
C LEU A 6 -32.83 28.24 -26.75
N SER A 7 -33.33 29.29 -26.10
CA SER A 7 -32.78 29.82 -24.85
C SER A 7 -32.89 28.81 -23.71
N ILE A 8 -34.02 28.13 -23.57
CA ILE A 8 -34.23 27.10 -22.55
C ILE A 8 -33.31 25.91 -22.81
N LEU A 9 -33.16 25.48 -24.07
CA LEU A 9 -32.28 24.37 -24.44
C LEU A 9 -30.82 24.68 -24.12
N MET A 10 -30.34 25.89 -24.41
CA MET A 10 -28.99 26.32 -24.08
C MET A 10 -28.74 26.41 -22.56
N THR A 11 -29.76 26.86 -21.80
CA THR A 11 -29.64 26.93 -20.34
C THR A 11 -29.56 25.53 -19.71
N VAL A 12 -30.37 24.58 -20.19
CA VAL A 12 -30.31 23.17 -19.76
C VAL A 12 -29.00 22.53 -20.14
N LEU A 13 -28.48 22.79 -21.32
CA LEU A 13 -27.19 22.27 -21.77
C LEU A 13 -26.02 22.80 -20.91
N MET A 14 -26.06 24.09 -20.55
CA MET A 14 -25.07 24.68 -19.63
C MET A 14 -25.18 24.14 -18.21
N LEU A 15 -26.39 23.86 -17.71
CA LEU A 15 -26.59 23.28 -16.37
C LEU A 15 -26.05 21.84 -16.31
N VAL A 16 -26.23 21.05 -17.37
CA VAL A 16 -25.68 19.68 -17.43
C VAL A 16 -24.16 19.69 -17.51
N ALA A 17 -23.56 20.71 -18.14
CA ALA A 17 -22.10 20.85 -18.20
C ALA A 17 -21.47 21.34 -16.89
N LEU A 18 -22.28 21.82 -15.93
CA LEU A 18 -21.83 22.28 -14.60
C LEU A 18 -22.02 21.22 -13.50
N VAL A 19 -22.54 20.04 -13.82
CA VAL A 19 -22.52 18.92 -12.88
C VAL A 19 -21.05 18.55 -12.68
N PRO A 20 -20.46 18.76 -11.48
CA PRO A 20 -19.11 18.30 -11.25
C PRO A 20 -19.13 16.78 -11.50
N VAL A 21 -18.30 16.31 -12.42
CA VAL A 21 -17.99 14.89 -12.48
C VAL A 21 -17.31 14.60 -11.14
N SER A 22 -18.09 14.13 -10.17
CA SER A 22 -17.54 13.65 -8.93
C SER A 22 -16.53 12.59 -9.32
N ALA A 23 -15.25 12.83 -9.03
CA ALA A 23 -14.23 11.84 -9.24
C ALA A 23 -14.66 10.62 -8.41
N MET A 24 -15.13 9.58 -9.10
CA MET A 24 -15.51 8.34 -8.41
C MET A 24 -14.21 7.67 -7.96
N ALA A 25 -14.18 7.24 -6.72
CA ALA A 25 -13.09 6.41 -6.23
C ALA A 25 -12.98 5.15 -7.10
N ALA A 26 -11.75 4.72 -7.38
CA ALA A 26 -11.50 3.54 -8.18
C ALA A 26 -12.04 2.28 -7.49
N THR A 27 -12.51 1.34 -8.27
CA THR A 27 -12.94 0.02 -7.82
C THR A 27 -11.74 -0.88 -7.50
N PHE A 28 -11.98 -2.00 -6.80
CA PHE A 28 -10.97 -3.03 -6.56
C PHE A 28 -10.34 -3.55 -7.87
N GLU A 29 -11.13 -3.72 -8.94
CA GLU A 29 -10.63 -4.17 -10.24
C GLU A 29 -9.70 -3.13 -10.87
N GLU A 30 -10.07 -1.85 -10.82
CA GLU A 30 -9.28 -0.77 -11.38
C GLU A 30 -7.93 -0.61 -10.69
N ILE A 31 -7.86 -0.68 -9.36
CA ILE A 31 -6.58 -0.59 -8.63
C ILE A 31 -5.67 -1.81 -8.81
N ASN A 32 -6.17 -2.92 -9.35
CA ASN A 32 -5.40 -4.12 -9.66
C ASN A 32 -5.06 -4.27 -11.16
N GLN A 33 -5.35 -3.25 -11.97
CA GLN A 33 -5.01 -3.27 -13.38
C GLN A 33 -3.50 -3.20 -13.63
N GLN A 34 -3.09 -3.70 -14.82
CA GLN A 34 -1.68 -3.75 -15.22
C GLN A 34 -1.03 -2.37 -15.26
N GLU A 35 -1.78 -1.31 -15.54
CA GLU A 35 -1.31 0.07 -15.61
C GLU A 35 -0.84 0.63 -14.28
N VAL A 36 -1.30 0.05 -13.17
CA VAL A 36 -0.89 0.43 -11.80
C VAL A 36 0.46 -0.18 -11.45
N PHE A 37 0.79 -1.31 -12.08
CA PHE A 37 2.00 -2.06 -11.82
C PHE A 37 3.27 -1.30 -12.26
N LEU A 38 4.34 -1.47 -11.49
CA LEU A 38 5.68 -0.95 -11.78
C LEU A 38 6.72 -2.05 -11.60
N THR A 39 7.51 -2.29 -12.63
CA THR A 39 8.76 -3.03 -12.48
C THR A 39 9.82 -2.11 -11.86
N GLN A 40 10.61 -2.61 -10.91
CA GLN A 40 11.71 -1.84 -10.34
C GLN A 40 12.74 -1.42 -11.38
N GLU A 41 13.18 -0.16 -11.34
CA GLU A 41 14.13 0.39 -12.32
C GLU A 41 15.54 -0.15 -12.12
N ASN A 42 15.93 -0.43 -10.87
CA ASN A 42 17.27 -0.86 -10.52
C ASN A 42 17.25 -2.02 -9.50
N ASN A 43 18.32 -2.80 -9.45
CA ASN A 43 18.51 -3.77 -8.40
C ASN A 43 18.55 -3.07 -7.03
N GLY A 44 17.75 -3.58 -6.07
CA GLY A 44 17.66 -3.02 -4.72
C GLY A 44 16.63 -1.90 -4.54
N THR A 45 15.84 -1.55 -5.56
CA THR A 45 14.76 -0.56 -5.44
C THR A 45 13.36 -1.16 -5.32
N CYS A 46 13.26 -2.45 -5.02
CA CYS A 46 11.99 -3.16 -4.87
C CYS A 46 11.05 -2.51 -3.83
N THR A 47 11.56 -2.04 -2.69
CA THR A 47 10.75 -1.31 -1.71
C THR A 47 10.22 -0.01 -2.27
N LEU A 48 11.00 0.71 -3.07
CA LEU A 48 10.59 1.97 -3.68
C LEU A 48 9.51 1.77 -4.74
N ALA A 49 9.70 0.78 -5.64
CA ALA A 49 8.71 0.43 -6.66
C ALA A 49 7.40 -0.08 -6.03
N SER A 50 7.49 -0.95 -5.01
CA SER A 50 6.30 -1.43 -4.27
C SER A 50 5.57 -0.27 -3.58
N THR A 51 6.31 0.69 -3.03
CA THR A 51 5.71 1.89 -2.42
C THR A 51 5.05 2.78 -3.45
N ALA A 52 5.67 3.00 -4.61
CA ALA A 52 5.06 3.77 -5.69
C ALA A 52 3.74 3.15 -6.17
N MET A 53 3.67 1.81 -6.29
CA MET A 53 2.42 1.10 -6.60
C MET A 53 1.36 1.30 -5.50
N MET A 54 1.72 1.20 -4.22
CA MET A 54 0.81 1.49 -3.10
C MET A 54 0.26 2.92 -3.17
N LEU A 55 1.12 3.91 -3.42
CA LEU A 55 0.72 5.31 -3.53
C LEU A 55 -0.17 5.55 -4.76
N ARG A 56 0.08 4.91 -5.91
CA ARG A 56 -0.81 4.92 -7.09
C ARG A 56 -2.21 4.46 -6.72
N ARG A 57 -2.31 3.30 -6.06
CA ARG A 57 -3.60 2.73 -5.63
C ARG A 57 -4.31 3.67 -4.64
N THR A 58 -3.58 4.26 -3.69
CA THR A 58 -4.15 5.27 -2.78
C THR A 58 -4.68 6.48 -3.53
N ALA A 59 -3.92 7.02 -4.48
CA ALA A 59 -4.33 8.15 -5.32
C ALA A 59 -5.60 7.83 -6.13
N MET A 60 -5.66 6.65 -6.75
CA MET A 60 -6.85 6.18 -7.47
C MET A 60 -8.08 6.06 -6.55
N LEU A 61 -7.92 5.51 -5.35
CA LEU A 61 -8.99 5.40 -4.35
C LEU A 61 -9.48 6.78 -3.87
N ARG A 62 -8.61 7.80 -3.88
CA ARG A 62 -8.97 9.21 -3.62
C ARG A 62 -9.64 9.89 -4.82
N GLY A 63 -9.63 9.25 -6.00
CA GLY A 63 -10.13 9.82 -7.26
C GLY A 63 -9.15 10.80 -7.91
N ASP A 64 -7.86 10.76 -7.57
CA ASP A 64 -6.83 11.60 -8.16
C ASP A 64 -6.61 11.20 -9.63
N GLN A 65 -6.74 12.14 -10.56
CA GLN A 65 -6.70 11.86 -12.01
C GLN A 65 -5.27 11.70 -12.54
N ASP A 66 -4.28 12.16 -11.80
CA ASP A 66 -2.87 12.18 -12.18
C ASP A 66 -2.03 11.08 -11.48
N TRP A 67 -2.69 10.05 -10.96
CA TRP A 67 -2.05 8.94 -10.26
C TRP A 67 -0.89 8.29 -11.06
N GLN A 68 -0.92 8.32 -12.40
CA GLN A 68 0.18 7.81 -13.23
C GLN A 68 1.47 8.62 -13.09
N SER A 69 1.41 9.88 -12.62
CA SER A 69 2.59 10.69 -12.34
C SER A 69 3.42 10.15 -11.18
N ILE A 70 2.83 9.29 -10.34
CA ILE A 70 3.51 8.59 -9.25
C ILE A 70 4.36 7.47 -9.86
N THR A 71 5.66 7.69 -9.92
CA THR A 71 6.65 6.76 -10.48
C THR A 71 7.71 6.41 -9.45
N GLU A 72 8.53 5.40 -9.72
CA GLU A 72 9.70 5.13 -8.87
C GLU A 72 10.63 6.35 -8.81
N ALA A 73 10.81 7.04 -9.92
CA ALA A 73 11.64 8.25 -9.98
C ALA A 73 11.09 9.39 -9.13
N SER A 74 9.78 9.71 -9.21
CA SER A 74 9.15 10.76 -8.40
C SER A 74 9.19 10.44 -6.90
N CYS A 75 8.99 9.19 -6.53
CA CYS A 75 9.11 8.72 -5.15
C CYS A 75 10.55 8.80 -4.63
N ARG A 76 11.52 8.47 -5.49
CA ARG A 76 12.96 8.58 -5.16
C ARG A 76 13.35 10.02 -4.84
N GLU A 77 12.90 10.95 -5.64
CA GLU A 77 13.18 12.39 -5.42
C GLU A 77 12.53 12.89 -4.13
N ALA A 78 11.30 12.46 -3.83
CA ALA A 78 10.52 12.98 -2.72
C ALA A 78 10.99 12.48 -1.34
N PHE A 79 11.33 11.20 -1.19
CA PHE A 79 11.54 10.61 0.15
C PHE A 79 12.63 9.53 0.23
N TRP A 80 13.26 9.11 -0.88
CA TRP A 80 14.27 8.06 -0.81
C TRP A 80 15.56 8.55 -0.19
N ILE A 81 16.05 7.82 0.82
CA ILE A 81 17.33 8.14 1.46
C ILE A 81 18.41 7.25 0.82
N GLY A 82 19.25 7.82 -0.02
CA GLY A 82 20.32 7.10 -0.71
C GLY A 82 21.13 6.23 0.24
N GLY A 83 21.30 4.94 -0.10
CA GLY A 83 22.01 3.95 0.71
C GLY A 83 21.27 3.42 1.95
N ARG A 84 20.16 4.06 2.37
CA ARG A 84 19.38 3.66 3.55
C ARG A 84 17.99 3.13 3.21
N GLY A 85 17.50 3.37 1.98
CA GLY A 85 16.18 2.92 1.53
C GLY A 85 15.02 3.83 1.98
N LEU A 86 13.87 3.23 2.25
CA LEU A 86 12.68 3.96 2.70
C LEU A 86 12.83 4.45 4.14
N PRO A 87 12.42 5.70 4.44
CA PRO A 87 12.27 6.18 5.81
C PRO A 87 11.21 5.37 6.58
N TYR A 88 11.31 5.38 7.91
CA TYR A 88 10.28 4.78 8.76
C TYR A 88 8.94 5.52 8.68
N LYS A 89 8.97 6.82 8.44
CA LYS A 89 7.79 7.66 8.21
C LYS A 89 8.11 8.68 7.13
N PHE A 90 7.18 8.88 6.22
CA PHE A 90 7.29 9.91 5.19
C PHE A 90 5.89 10.34 4.73
N GLN A 91 5.85 11.38 3.92
CA GLN A 91 4.65 11.88 3.28
C GLN A 91 4.90 12.11 1.79
N TYR A 92 3.92 11.78 0.97
CA TYR A 92 3.91 12.04 -0.46
C TYR A 92 2.51 12.48 -0.86
N ASP A 93 2.39 13.67 -1.42
CA ASP A 93 1.11 14.23 -1.90
C ASP A 93 -0.06 14.07 -0.89
N GLY A 94 0.18 14.47 0.36
CA GLY A 94 -0.79 14.34 1.45
C GLY A 94 -0.94 12.92 2.03
N MET A 95 -0.49 11.88 1.33
CA MET A 95 -0.50 10.50 1.82
C MET A 95 0.61 10.29 2.85
N LYS A 96 0.25 9.94 4.07
CA LYS A 96 1.21 9.63 5.14
C LYS A 96 1.46 8.13 5.19
N VAL A 97 2.72 7.74 5.18
CA VAL A 97 3.14 6.34 5.24
C VAL A 97 3.96 6.11 6.50
N ALA A 98 3.70 5.02 7.18
CA ALA A 98 4.47 4.58 8.33
C ALA A 98 4.92 3.13 8.20
N HIS A 99 6.09 2.86 8.77
CA HIS A 99 6.67 1.54 8.92
C HIS A 99 6.14 0.86 10.19
N GLY A 100 5.95 -0.46 10.09
CA GLY A 100 5.68 -1.32 11.23
C GLY A 100 6.48 -2.61 11.16
N ARG A 101 6.40 -3.41 12.23
CA ARG A 101 7.03 -4.73 12.33
C ARG A 101 5.97 -5.82 12.43
N LEU A 102 6.30 -6.99 11.93
CA LEU A 102 5.50 -8.21 12.03
C LEU A 102 6.26 -9.23 12.88
N PRO A 103 5.56 -10.08 13.63
CA PRO A 103 6.20 -11.09 14.49
C PRO A 103 6.94 -12.17 13.71
N GLY A 104 6.56 -12.39 12.45
CA GLY A 104 7.06 -13.49 11.63
C GLY A 104 6.29 -14.80 11.84
N GLY A 105 6.53 -15.77 10.97
CA GLY A 105 5.88 -17.08 11.01
C GLY A 105 4.38 -17.01 10.75
N GLU A 106 3.65 -18.02 11.21
CA GLU A 106 2.20 -18.16 11.03
C GLU A 106 1.39 -17.03 11.66
N ALA A 107 1.93 -16.37 12.70
CA ALA A 107 1.27 -15.25 13.35
C ALA A 107 1.03 -14.06 12.39
N ASN A 108 1.82 -13.92 11.34
CA ASN A 108 1.63 -12.87 10.34
C ASN A 108 0.30 -13.02 9.58
N ARG A 109 -0.21 -14.24 9.41
CA ARG A 109 -1.32 -14.52 8.52
C ARG A 109 -2.57 -13.73 8.89
N GLN A 110 -3.05 -13.88 10.13
CA GLN A 110 -4.26 -13.18 10.57
C GLN A 110 -4.04 -11.66 10.64
N ILE A 111 -2.89 -11.23 11.13
CA ILE A 111 -2.53 -9.80 11.18
C ILE A 111 -2.64 -9.16 9.78
N LEU A 112 -2.08 -9.81 8.75
CA LEU A 112 -2.10 -9.27 7.40
C LEU A 112 -3.48 -9.33 6.75
N ILE A 113 -4.33 -10.32 7.07
CA ILE A 113 -5.73 -10.36 6.65
C ILE A 113 -6.48 -9.13 7.21
N ASP A 114 -6.34 -8.88 8.51
CA ASP A 114 -7.01 -7.78 9.19
C ASP A 114 -6.50 -6.41 8.69
N MET A 115 -5.20 -6.31 8.40
CA MET A 115 -4.63 -5.10 7.81
C MET A 115 -5.13 -4.86 6.38
N LEU A 116 -5.20 -5.88 5.52
CA LEU A 116 -5.69 -5.73 4.14
C LEU A 116 -7.16 -5.31 4.10
N ALA A 117 -7.97 -5.72 5.08
CA ALA A 117 -9.35 -5.26 5.21
C ALA A 117 -9.44 -3.74 5.47
N GLN A 118 -8.39 -3.12 6.04
CA GLN A 118 -8.31 -1.69 6.33
C GLN A 118 -7.49 -0.90 5.29
N HIS A 119 -6.71 -1.61 4.47
CA HIS A 119 -5.77 -1.06 3.50
C HIS A 119 -6.04 -1.60 2.10
N PRO A 120 -7.12 -1.18 1.43
CA PRO A 120 -7.45 -1.62 0.06
C PRO A 120 -6.36 -1.23 -0.95
N GLU A 121 -5.56 -0.21 -0.66
CA GLU A 121 -4.39 0.19 -1.42
C GLU A 121 -3.26 -0.85 -1.35
N GLY A 122 -3.30 -1.74 -0.37
CA GLY A 122 -2.29 -2.75 -0.11
C GLY A 122 -1.21 -2.31 0.89
N ILE A 123 -0.30 -3.24 1.17
CA ILE A 123 0.74 -3.11 2.20
C ILE A 123 2.09 -3.52 1.60
N VAL A 124 3.10 -2.68 1.69
CA VAL A 124 4.46 -3.04 1.26
C VAL A 124 5.08 -3.98 2.28
N LEU A 125 5.39 -5.20 1.90
CA LEU A 125 6.06 -6.20 2.73
C LEU A 125 7.55 -6.29 2.39
N HIS A 126 8.40 -6.50 3.40
CA HIS A 126 9.82 -6.75 3.22
C HIS A 126 10.28 -7.93 4.07
N ALA A 127 10.98 -8.87 3.41
CA ALA A 127 11.61 -10.04 4.03
C ALA A 127 13.12 -9.81 4.17
N PRO A 128 13.68 -9.65 5.37
CA PRO A 128 15.09 -9.31 5.55
C PRO A 128 16.07 -10.45 5.16
N GLY A 129 15.62 -11.70 5.23
CA GLY A 129 16.42 -12.85 4.83
C GLY A 129 16.55 -13.03 3.31
N VAL A 130 15.63 -12.44 2.56
CA VAL A 130 15.68 -12.28 1.12
C VAL A 130 15.49 -10.78 0.88
N PRO A 131 16.52 -10.04 0.41
CA PRO A 131 16.48 -8.59 0.33
C PRO A 131 15.52 -8.15 -0.79
N HIS A 132 14.24 -8.49 -0.65
CA HIS A 132 13.20 -8.20 -1.60
C HIS A 132 11.92 -7.71 -0.89
N ALA A 133 11.19 -6.84 -1.57
CA ALA A 133 9.91 -6.32 -1.12
C ALA A 133 8.87 -6.45 -2.23
N VAL A 134 7.63 -6.66 -1.84
CA VAL A 134 6.47 -6.71 -2.71
C VAL A 134 5.35 -5.83 -2.16
N LEU A 135 4.42 -5.42 -3.00
CA LEU A 135 3.15 -4.87 -2.55
C LEU A 135 2.17 -6.02 -2.34
N LEU A 136 1.80 -6.33 -1.11
CA LEU A 136 0.68 -7.24 -0.79
C LEU A 136 -0.62 -6.52 -1.11
N THR A 137 -1.44 -7.06 -2.01
CA THR A 137 -2.60 -6.37 -2.59
C THR A 137 -3.91 -6.76 -1.96
N ASP A 138 -4.09 -8.05 -1.69
CA ASP A 138 -5.36 -8.59 -1.17
C ASP A 138 -5.22 -10.04 -0.67
N TYR A 139 -6.29 -10.49 0.00
CA TYR A 139 -6.49 -11.88 0.39
C TYR A 139 -7.85 -12.35 -0.13
N THR A 140 -7.85 -13.29 -1.08
CA THR A 140 -9.04 -13.78 -1.77
C THR A 140 -9.01 -15.30 -1.84
N ASP A 141 -10.10 -15.97 -1.50
CA ASP A 141 -10.26 -17.44 -1.57
C ASP A 141 -9.14 -18.22 -0.85
N GLY A 142 -8.67 -17.70 0.29
CA GLY A 142 -7.63 -18.37 1.07
C GLY A 142 -6.19 -18.07 0.59
N VAL A 143 -6.01 -17.26 -0.46
CA VAL A 143 -4.73 -16.95 -1.09
C VAL A 143 -4.40 -15.47 -0.90
N PHE A 144 -3.17 -15.18 -0.49
CA PHE A 144 -2.62 -13.83 -0.54
C PHE A 144 -2.10 -13.54 -1.94
N TYR A 145 -2.42 -12.36 -2.45
CA TYR A 145 -1.93 -11.84 -3.72
C TYR A 145 -1.01 -10.65 -3.53
N CYS A 146 -0.11 -10.47 -4.47
CA CYS A 146 0.83 -9.35 -4.44
C CYS A 146 1.20 -8.86 -5.85
N SER A 147 1.70 -7.62 -5.93
CA SER A 147 2.46 -7.09 -7.06
C SER A 147 3.95 -7.21 -6.73
N ASP A 148 4.67 -7.97 -7.52
CA ASP A 148 6.12 -8.17 -7.35
C ASP A 148 6.89 -7.32 -8.37
N PRO A 149 7.67 -6.30 -7.95
CA PRO A 149 8.38 -5.41 -8.87
C PRO A 149 9.60 -6.04 -9.54
N ALA A 150 9.93 -7.31 -9.27
CA ALA A 150 11.05 -7.98 -9.91
C ALA A 150 10.90 -8.01 -11.44
N PRO A 151 11.98 -7.82 -12.23
CA PRO A 151 11.89 -7.70 -13.69
C PRO A 151 11.31 -8.92 -14.42
N ASN A 152 11.33 -10.08 -13.77
CA ASN A 152 10.78 -11.34 -14.31
C ASN A 152 9.38 -11.67 -13.80
N LYS A 153 8.70 -10.72 -13.16
CA LYS A 153 7.34 -10.84 -12.63
C LYS A 153 6.46 -9.73 -13.20
N PRO A 154 6.03 -9.83 -14.48
CA PRO A 154 5.37 -8.72 -15.16
C PRO A 154 3.90 -8.51 -14.79
N ASP A 155 3.29 -9.45 -14.05
CA ASP A 155 1.86 -9.41 -13.78
C ASP A 155 1.57 -8.56 -12.54
N ALA A 156 0.59 -7.68 -12.66
CA ALA A 156 0.17 -6.77 -11.58
C ALA A 156 -0.33 -7.48 -10.33
N ARG A 157 -0.82 -8.72 -10.47
CA ARG A 157 -1.38 -9.49 -9.35
C ARG A 157 -1.05 -10.97 -9.49
N ILE A 158 -0.20 -11.48 -8.62
CA ILE A 158 0.18 -12.90 -8.56
C ILE A 158 -0.02 -13.45 -7.14
N PRO A 159 -0.24 -14.76 -6.96
CA PRO A 159 -0.16 -15.39 -5.65
C PRO A 159 1.22 -15.15 -5.01
N ILE A 160 1.26 -14.89 -3.70
CA ILE A 160 2.52 -14.52 -3.01
C ILE A 160 3.57 -15.65 -3.01
N ASP A 161 3.15 -16.89 -3.15
CA ASP A 161 4.06 -18.04 -3.29
C ASP A 161 4.84 -18.03 -4.62
N GLN A 162 4.37 -17.26 -5.60
CA GLN A 162 5.05 -17.04 -6.87
C GLN A 162 5.97 -15.80 -6.86
N ALA A 163 5.95 -14.99 -5.81
CA ALA A 163 6.81 -13.83 -5.69
C ALA A 163 8.29 -14.22 -5.51
N HIS A 164 9.20 -13.27 -5.75
CA HIS A 164 10.63 -13.46 -5.63
C HIS A 164 11.08 -13.50 -4.16
N GLY A 165 10.91 -14.66 -3.50
CA GLY A 165 11.44 -14.96 -2.15
C GLY A 165 10.65 -14.36 -0.98
N THR A 166 9.84 -13.31 -1.16
CA THR A 166 8.98 -12.77 -0.11
C THR A 166 7.78 -13.69 0.11
N ARG A 167 7.52 -14.02 1.37
CA ARG A 167 6.38 -14.84 1.81
C ARG A 167 5.77 -14.18 3.05
N ILE A 168 4.57 -14.59 3.40
CA ILE A 168 3.88 -14.12 4.61
C ILE A 168 4.74 -14.39 5.84
N GLU A 169 5.24 -15.63 5.97
CA GLU A 169 5.93 -16.13 7.16
C GLU A 169 7.33 -15.52 7.35
N ASN A 170 8.00 -15.12 6.25
CA ASN A 170 9.34 -14.53 6.31
C ASN A 170 9.34 -12.99 6.28
N SER A 171 8.16 -12.37 6.29
CA SER A 171 8.01 -10.91 6.32
C SER A 171 8.06 -10.40 7.76
N TYR A 172 8.93 -9.41 8.03
CA TYR A 172 9.13 -8.83 9.36
C TYR A 172 8.92 -7.32 9.38
N LYS A 173 8.85 -6.69 8.21
CA LYS A 173 8.67 -5.24 8.06
C LYS A 173 7.57 -4.96 7.05
N TYR A 174 6.83 -3.89 7.33
CA TYR A 174 5.85 -3.38 6.38
C TYR A 174 5.81 -1.86 6.37
N TRP A 175 5.27 -1.28 5.30
CA TRP A 175 4.85 0.11 5.21
C TRP A 175 3.41 0.14 4.75
N ALA A 176 2.61 1.00 5.37
CA ALA A 176 1.20 1.21 5.04
C ALA A 176 0.86 2.69 5.12
N VAL A 177 -0.16 3.10 4.39
CA VAL A 177 -0.73 4.45 4.47
C VAL A 177 -1.46 4.60 5.80
N THR A 178 -1.18 5.67 6.55
CA THR A 178 -1.73 5.88 7.91
C THR A 178 -2.87 6.89 7.97
N THR A 179 -3.19 7.55 6.87
CA THR A 179 -4.36 8.44 6.77
C THR A 179 -5.41 7.76 5.90
N PRO A 180 -6.43 7.16 6.49
CA PRO A 180 -7.59 6.73 5.73
C PRO A 180 -8.44 7.96 5.42
N ASP A 181 -8.13 8.67 4.33
CA ASP A 181 -9.03 9.73 3.82
C ASP A 181 -10.09 9.16 2.86
N VAL A 182 -10.16 7.85 2.72
CA VAL A 182 -11.18 7.18 1.92
C VAL A 182 -12.01 6.31 2.86
N ALA A 183 -13.13 6.87 3.32
CA ALA A 183 -14.23 6.02 3.72
C ALA A 183 -14.71 5.31 2.44
N LEU A 184 -14.22 4.10 2.20
CA LEU A 184 -14.93 3.20 1.31
C LEU A 184 -16.34 3.13 1.87
N GLU A 185 -17.34 3.60 1.10
CA GLU A 185 -18.70 3.14 1.32
C GLU A 185 -18.64 1.63 1.20
N ALA A 186 -18.53 0.98 2.36
CA ALA A 186 -18.47 -0.45 2.44
C ALA A 186 -19.74 -0.96 1.77
N THR A 187 -19.60 -1.47 0.56
CA THR A 187 -20.58 -2.46 0.09
C THR A 187 -20.57 -3.52 1.19
N PRO A 188 -21.68 -3.73 1.91
CA PRO A 188 -21.67 -4.64 3.02
C PRO A 188 -21.29 -6.02 2.47
N LEU A 189 -20.06 -6.45 2.74
CA LEU A 189 -19.73 -7.85 2.70
C LEU A 189 -20.77 -8.50 3.60
N VAL A 190 -21.62 -9.35 3.05
CA VAL A 190 -22.55 -10.16 3.80
C VAL A 190 -21.70 -11.10 4.65
N LEU A 191 -21.34 -10.62 5.84
CA LEU A 191 -20.73 -11.42 6.88
C LEU A 191 -21.79 -12.45 7.27
N THR A 192 -21.50 -13.71 7.01
CA THR A 192 -22.27 -14.80 7.59
C THR A 192 -22.22 -14.67 9.12
N PRO A 193 -23.31 -14.96 9.85
CA PRO A 193 -23.47 -14.62 11.27
C PRO A 193 -22.47 -15.24 12.26
N ASP A 194 -21.51 -16.03 11.78
CA ASP A 194 -20.62 -16.85 12.60
C ASP A 194 -19.29 -16.15 12.97
N LEU A 195 -19.04 -14.92 12.50
CA LEU A 195 -17.80 -14.17 12.80
C LEU A 195 -18.00 -13.00 13.79
N THR A 196 -19.21 -12.75 14.25
CA THR A 196 -19.52 -11.63 15.14
C THR A 196 -19.05 -11.87 16.60
N GLU A 197 -18.78 -13.11 16.97
CA GLU A 197 -18.37 -13.45 18.36
C GLU A 197 -16.85 -13.36 18.58
N ALA A 198 -16.05 -13.34 17.50
CA ALA A 198 -14.59 -13.26 17.57
C ALA A 198 -14.02 -11.82 17.58
N ALA A 199 -14.83 -10.83 17.19
CA ALA A 199 -14.37 -9.43 17.08
C ALA A 199 -14.29 -8.68 18.42
N GLU A 200 -14.93 -9.20 19.47
CA GLU A 200 -15.01 -8.50 20.78
C GLU A 200 -13.85 -8.82 21.73
N SER A 201 -12.92 -9.71 21.34
CA SER A 201 -11.78 -10.12 22.17
C SER A 201 -10.40 -9.94 21.54
N ALA A 202 -10.28 -9.22 20.43
CA ALA A 202 -8.96 -8.93 19.86
C ALA A 202 -8.24 -7.85 20.67
N PRO A 203 -7.02 -8.11 21.20
CA PRO A 203 -6.27 -7.09 21.92
C PRO A 203 -5.86 -5.96 20.97
N VAL A 204 -5.98 -4.73 21.44
CA VAL A 204 -5.53 -3.54 20.72
C VAL A 204 -4.04 -3.67 20.45
N LEU A 205 -3.61 -3.41 19.21
CA LEU A 205 -2.24 -3.58 18.71
C LEU A 205 -1.16 -2.88 19.58
N SER A 206 -1.55 -1.90 20.41
CA SER A 206 -0.67 -1.19 21.36
C SER A 206 -0.14 -2.06 22.50
N ASP A 207 -0.85 -3.15 22.82
CA ASP A 207 -0.52 -3.96 24.01
C ASP A 207 0.42 -5.14 23.71
N LEU A 208 0.73 -5.36 22.42
CA LEU A 208 1.60 -6.46 21.97
C LEU A 208 3.06 -6.05 21.73
N ILE A 209 3.44 -4.79 21.98
CA ILE A 209 4.82 -4.32 21.81
C ILE A 209 5.49 -4.30 23.20
N PRO A 210 6.41 -5.24 23.50
CA PRO A 210 7.26 -5.11 24.68
C PRO A 210 8.12 -3.86 24.56
N ALA A 211 8.08 -3.00 25.55
CA ALA A 211 8.81 -1.73 25.61
C ALA A 211 10.35 -1.86 25.62
N ASP A 212 10.89 -3.08 25.57
CA ASP A 212 12.30 -3.36 25.86
C ASP A 212 13.18 -3.67 24.62
N LEU A 213 12.68 -3.54 23.39
CA LEU A 213 13.49 -3.82 22.19
C LEU A 213 14.12 -2.57 21.54
N GLY A 214 13.97 -1.39 22.15
CA GLY A 214 14.54 -0.14 21.63
C GLY A 214 16.02 0.10 21.97
N ALA A 215 16.60 -0.63 22.93
CA ALA A 215 17.91 -0.31 23.48
C ALA A 215 19.10 -1.10 22.90
N GLN A 216 18.87 -2.14 22.08
CA GLN A 216 19.97 -2.99 21.58
C GLN A 216 20.51 -2.63 20.20
N GLU A 217 19.88 -1.74 19.45
CA GLU A 217 20.37 -1.36 18.10
C GLU A 217 21.40 -0.21 18.10
N GLU A 218 21.55 0.55 19.19
CA GLU A 218 22.57 1.62 19.26
C GLU A 218 23.98 1.10 19.55
N GLU A 219 24.14 -0.04 20.20
CA GLU A 219 25.46 -0.55 20.60
C GLU A 219 26.21 -1.28 19.47
N THR A 220 25.50 -1.80 18.46
CA THR A 220 26.13 -2.46 17.31
C THR A 220 26.63 -1.49 16.23
N ALA A 221 26.10 -0.28 16.18
CA ALA A 221 26.59 0.73 15.21
C ALA A 221 27.92 1.38 15.66
N ALA A 222 28.19 1.43 16.97
CA ALA A 222 29.43 2.00 17.49
C ALA A 222 30.64 1.05 17.37
N ALA A 223 30.42 -0.26 17.38
CA ALA A 223 31.49 -1.25 17.29
C ALA A 223 32.09 -1.41 15.88
N THR A 224 31.34 -1.05 14.83
CA THR A 224 31.80 -1.21 13.45
C THR A 224 32.69 -0.04 12.97
N ILE A 225 32.64 1.11 13.64
CA ILE A 225 33.44 2.30 13.25
C ILE A 225 34.89 2.22 13.74
N VAL A 226 35.19 1.43 14.78
CA VAL A 226 36.55 1.34 15.36
C VAL A 226 37.49 0.40 14.59
N MET A 227 36.98 -0.49 13.74
CA MET A 227 37.82 -1.47 13.02
C MET A 227 38.29 -1.02 11.62
N ALA A 228 37.93 0.19 11.18
CA ALA A 228 38.30 0.72 9.86
C ALA A 228 39.48 1.73 9.90
N GLN A 229 40.18 1.89 11.04
CA GLN A 229 41.30 2.83 11.21
C GLN A 229 42.53 2.18 11.82
N ALA A 230 42.78 0.88 11.57
CA ALA A 230 44.05 0.25 11.91
C ALA A 230 44.70 -0.43 10.68
#